data_73f527bde5c690eb4d8e404738ccb1fd
#
_entry.id   73f527bde5c690eb4d8e404738ccb1fd
#
_cell.length_a   1.000
_cell.length_b   1.000
_cell.length_c   1.000
_cell.angle_alpha   90.00
_cell.angle_beta   90.00
_cell.angle_gamma   90.00
#
_symmetry.space_group_name_H-M   'P 1'
#
loop_
_entity.id
_entity.type
_entity.pdbx_description
1 polymer ?
#
loop_
_entity_poly.entity_id
_entity_poly.type
_entity_poly.pdbx_seq_one_letter_code
_entity_poly.pdbx_strand_id
1 'polypeptide(L)'
;MLKLIAHEEQNLKEFTENQYAQASFAWNYLLKNKEIRVNGKRVDKDVRLFKGDEVCYYLTAKQEEKPAFFIVYEDENVLVVDKDSGVNSEAVFAALARAGECYFIHRLDRNTKGLMIFARTAQTEKNLLAAFKERRVEKRYHALCFGKFPKKADVLTAYLKKDATRALVRISDQPTKGAEKIVTEYTTVENFDNGTTLAEITLHTGKTHQIRAHLAHIGCPIVGDMKYGDNAKNKAFSVARQCLVAKILSINVEGKLAYLNEKKWVSRFEAVLPKI
;
A
#
# COMPACT_ATOMS: atom_id res chain seq x y z
N MET A 1 -21.35 -11.33 13.15
CA MET A 1 -20.67 -10.94 14.41
C MET A 1 -19.81 -12.10 14.87
N LEU A 2 -18.51 -11.87 15.08
CA LEU A 2 -17.56 -12.83 15.65
C LEU A 2 -17.13 -12.35 17.04
N LYS A 3 -17.09 -13.25 18.00
CA LYS A 3 -16.67 -13.03 19.39
C LYS A 3 -15.40 -13.83 19.67
N LEU A 4 -14.38 -13.17 20.22
CA LEU A 4 -13.10 -13.78 20.60
C LEU A 4 -12.71 -13.33 22.02
N ILE A 5 -11.91 -14.14 22.71
CA ILE A 5 -11.41 -13.85 24.05
C ILE A 5 -9.89 -13.66 24.01
N ALA A 6 -9.39 -12.62 24.61
CA ALA A 6 -7.96 -12.39 24.76
C ALA A 6 -7.38 -13.35 25.83
N HIS A 7 -6.34 -14.10 25.45
CA HIS A 7 -5.69 -15.08 26.33
C HIS A 7 -4.49 -14.49 27.11
N GLU A 8 -4.00 -13.35 26.65
CA GLU A 8 -2.85 -12.63 27.23
C GLU A 8 -3.00 -11.12 27.07
N GLU A 9 -2.12 -10.36 27.69
CA GLU A 9 -2.07 -8.91 27.55
C GLU A 9 -1.40 -8.51 26.24
N GLN A 10 -2.10 -7.78 25.38
CA GLN A 10 -1.60 -7.30 24.08
C GLN A 10 -2.42 -6.11 23.56
N ASN A 11 -2.00 -5.48 22.46
CA ASN A 11 -2.82 -4.46 21.84
C ASN A 11 -3.96 -5.09 21.02
N LEU A 12 -5.12 -4.42 20.95
CA LEU A 12 -6.27 -4.89 20.17
C LEU A 12 -5.91 -5.10 18.68
N LYS A 13 -5.03 -4.26 18.12
CA LYS A 13 -4.58 -4.42 16.74
C LYS A 13 -3.79 -5.71 16.55
N GLU A 14 -2.83 -5.97 17.41
CA GLU A 14 -2.01 -7.20 17.41
C GLU A 14 -2.89 -8.44 17.59
N PHE A 15 -3.80 -8.41 18.56
CA PHE A 15 -4.80 -9.45 18.75
C PHE A 15 -5.61 -9.71 17.48
N THR A 16 -6.12 -8.65 16.84
CA THR A 16 -6.90 -8.76 15.60
C THR A 16 -6.09 -9.35 14.45
N GLU A 17 -4.85 -8.89 14.28
CA GLU A 17 -3.93 -9.41 13.25
C GLU A 17 -3.64 -10.90 13.46
N ASN A 18 -3.56 -11.36 14.70
CA ASN A 18 -3.29 -12.75 15.05
C ASN A 18 -4.52 -13.66 15.01
N GLN A 19 -5.71 -13.16 15.30
CA GLN A 19 -6.91 -14.00 15.49
C GLN A 19 -7.92 -13.90 14.35
N TYR A 20 -8.01 -12.76 13.65
CA TYR A 20 -9.07 -12.55 12.67
C TYR A 20 -8.62 -11.71 11.47
N ALA A 21 -8.15 -12.39 10.43
CA ALA A 21 -7.59 -11.75 9.23
C ALA A 21 -8.56 -10.76 8.58
N GLN A 22 -9.83 -11.09 8.41
CA GLN A 22 -10.81 -10.22 7.75
C GLN A 22 -11.05 -8.93 8.53
N ALA A 23 -11.08 -8.97 9.86
CA ALA A 23 -11.15 -7.77 10.68
C ALA A 23 -9.86 -6.94 10.57
N SER A 24 -8.69 -7.60 10.52
CA SER A 24 -7.41 -6.91 10.28
C SER A 24 -7.38 -6.19 8.94
N PHE A 25 -7.89 -6.79 7.87
CA PHE A 25 -8.02 -6.14 6.55
C PHE A 25 -8.98 -4.96 6.59
N ALA A 26 -10.07 -5.07 7.35
CA ALA A 26 -11.08 -4.01 7.53
C ALA A 26 -10.75 -3.04 8.67
N TRP A 27 -9.61 -3.16 9.37
CA TRP A 27 -9.25 -2.49 10.61
C TRP A 27 -9.66 -1.03 10.69
N ASN A 28 -9.20 -0.21 9.74
CA ASN A 28 -9.49 1.23 9.76
C ASN A 28 -10.96 1.56 9.52
N TYR A 29 -11.69 0.73 8.76
CA TYR A 29 -13.12 0.86 8.58
C TYR A 29 -13.86 0.54 9.88
N LEU A 30 -13.51 -0.57 10.52
CA LEU A 30 -14.16 -1.02 11.75
C LEU A 30 -13.97 -0.01 12.88
N LEU A 31 -12.76 0.54 13.06
CA LEU A 31 -12.52 1.59 14.07
C LEU A 31 -13.29 2.87 13.77
N LYS A 32 -13.24 3.36 12.52
CA LYS A 32 -13.93 4.59 12.11
C LYS A 32 -15.45 4.51 12.36
N ASN A 33 -16.03 3.33 12.10
CA ASN A 33 -17.46 3.11 12.26
C ASN A 33 -17.84 2.53 13.65
N LYS A 34 -16.84 2.37 14.54
CA LYS A 34 -17.03 1.83 15.91
C LYS A 34 -17.66 0.43 15.88
N GLU A 35 -17.22 -0.40 14.91
CA GLU A 35 -17.72 -1.76 14.69
C GLU A 35 -16.87 -2.84 15.37
N ILE A 36 -16.04 -2.44 16.34
CA ILE A 36 -15.37 -3.31 17.30
C ILE A 36 -15.87 -2.93 18.71
N ARG A 37 -16.12 -3.95 19.51
CA ARG A 37 -16.41 -3.76 20.95
C ARG A 37 -15.42 -4.57 21.78
N VAL A 38 -14.98 -3.97 22.88
CA VAL A 38 -14.20 -4.63 23.92
C VAL A 38 -15.03 -4.60 25.20
N ASN A 39 -15.35 -5.75 25.78
CA ASN A 39 -16.23 -5.90 26.94
C ASN A 39 -17.55 -5.13 26.77
N GLY A 40 -18.17 -5.26 25.60
CA GLY A 40 -19.42 -4.60 25.24
C GLY A 40 -19.31 -3.10 24.88
N LYS A 41 -18.18 -2.43 25.14
CA LYS A 41 -17.96 -1.01 24.84
C LYS A 41 -17.37 -0.82 23.43
N ARG A 42 -17.93 0.09 22.64
CA ARG A 42 -17.43 0.45 21.31
C ARG A 42 -16.07 1.15 21.41
N VAL A 43 -15.14 0.76 20.53
CA VAL A 43 -13.81 1.38 20.45
C VAL A 43 -13.59 2.00 19.07
N ASP A 44 -12.82 3.09 19.02
CA ASP A 44 -12.48 3.84 17.79
C ASP A 44 -10.97 4.02 17.60
N LYS A 45 -10.19 3.40 18.46
CA LYS A 45 -8.72 3.38 18.42
C LYS A 45 -8.17 2.05 18.91
N ASP A 46 -6.89 1.82 18.70
CA ASP A 46 -6.17 0.70 19.29
C ASP A 46 -6.14 0.87 20.83
N VAL A 47 -6.54 -0.17 21.55
CA VAL A 47 -6.60 -0.20 23.00
C VAL A 47 -5.83 -1.40 23.55
N ARG A 48 -5.38 -1.32 24.78
CA ARG A 48 -4.77 -2.45 25.48
C ARG A 48 -5.85 -3.44 25.89
N LEU A 49 -5.62 -4.71 25.60
CA LEU A 49 -6.42 -5.84 26.05
C LEU A 49 -5.71 -6.54 27.18
N PHE A 50 -6.50 -7.06 28.11
CA PHE A 50 -6.05 -7.92 29.21
C PHE A 50 -6.60 -9.34 29.03
N LYS A 51 -5.99 -10.31 29.69
CA LYS A 51 -6.47 -11.68 29.68
C LYS A 51 -7.92 -11.75 30.18
N GLY A 52 -8.78 -12.38 29.36
CA GLY A 52 -10.20 -12.52 29.63
C GLY A 52 -11.07 -11.44 28.94
N ASP A 53 -10.47 -10.40 28.35
CA ASP A 53 -11.24 -9.39 27.63
C ASP A 53 -11.96 -10.02 26.42
N GLU A 54 -13.24 -9.68 26.28
CA GLU A 54 -14.09 -10.09 25.17
C GLU A 54 -14.02 -9.08 24.04
N VAL A 55 -13.66 -9.53 22.83
CA VAL A 55 -13.62 -8.69 21.64
C VAL A 55 -14.67 -9.17 20.63
N CYS A 56 -15.58 -8.28 20.26
CA CYS A 56 -16.62 -8.53 19.27
C CYS A 56 -16.38 -7.72 18.00
N TYR A 57 -16.44 -8.38 16.83
CA TYR A 57 -16.31 -7.77 15.50
C TYR A 57 -17.63 -7.84 14.75
N TYR A 58 -18.01 -6.72 14.11
CA TYR A 58 -19.23 -6.60 13.31
C TYR A 58 -18.84 -6.34 11.84
N LEU A 59 -18.62 -7.42 11.09
CA LEU A 59 -18.43 -7.37 9.64
C LEU A 59 -19.74 -7.77 8.93
N THR A 60 -19.98 -7.13 7.78
CA THR A 60 -21.04 -7.58 6.87
C THR A 60 -20.58 -8.80 6.08
N ALA A 61 -21.50 -9.62 5.54
CA ALA A 61 -21.14 -10.76 4.69
C ALA A 61 -20.22 -10.35 3.53
N LYS A 62 -20.49 -9.21 2.89
CA LYS A 62 -19.65 -8.66 1.80
C LYS A 62 -18.23 -8.33 2.25
N GLN A 63 -18.03 -7.92 3.51
CA GLN A 63 -16.71 -7.64 4.05
C GLN A 63 -15.96 -8.93 4.41
N GLU A 64 -16.69 -9.94 4.91
CA GLU A 64 -16.12 -11.27 5.21
C GLU A 64 -15.61 -11.96 3.95
N GLU A 65 -16.33 -11.87 2.85
CA GLU A 65 -16.01 -12.54 1.58
C GLU A 65 -15.05 -11.75 0.70
N LYS A 66 -14.83 -10.44 0.99
CA LYS A 66 -14.01 -9.60 0.14
C LYS A 66 -12.53 -9.99 0.24
N PRO A 67 -11.89 -10.45 -0.86
CA PRO A 67 -10.47 -10.74 -0.84
C PRO A 67 -9.65 -9.45 -0.63
N ALA A 68 -8.68 -9.52 0.28
CA ALA A 68 -7.76 -8.43 0.56
C ALA A 68 -6.57 -8.40 -0.39
N PHE A 69 -6.22 -9.54 -0.93
CA PHE A 69 -5.15 -9.75 -1.91
C PHE A 69 -5.40 -11.04 -2.72
N PHE A 70 -4.65 -11.18 -3.80
CA PHE A 70 -4.65 -12.37 -4.64
C PHE A 70 -3.21 -12.86 -4.80
N ILE A 71 -2.98 -14.17 -4.76
CA ILE A 71 -1.68 -14.76 -5.07
C ILE A 71 -1.48 -14.66 -6.59
N VAL A 72 -0.35 -14.08 -7.00
CA VAL A 72 0.06 -13.91 -8.40
C VAL A 72 1.09 -14.95 -8.78
N TYR A 73 2.00 -15.26 -7.85
CA TYR A 73 3.06 -16.22 -8.02
C TYR A 73 3.51 -16.75 -6.67
N GLU A 74 3.82 -18.03 -6.61
CA GLU A 74 4.34 -18.69 -5.42
C GLU A 74 5.29 -19.82 -5.83
N ASP A 75 6.42 -19.91 -5.14
CA ASP A 75 7.34 -21.04 -5.16
C ASP A 75 7.96 -21.26 -3.77
N GLU A 76 8.99 -22.08 -3.69
CA GLU A 76 9.71 -22.39 -2.43
C GLU A 76 10.47 -21.18 -1.84
N ASN A 77 10.78 -20.16 -2.64
CA ASN A 77 11.60 -19.02 -2.27
C ASN A 77 10.80 -17.73 -2.09
N VAL A 78 9.80 -17.48 -2.93
CA VAL A 78 9.07 -16.22 -2.96
C VAL A 78 7.57 -16.40 -3.08
N LEU A 79 6.85 -15.41 -2.58
CA LEU A 79 5.41 -15.25 -2.74
C LEU A 79 5.11 -13.83 -3.25
N VAL A 80 4.46 -13.70 -4.40
CA VAL A 80 4.02 -12.43 -4.96
C VAL A 80 2.51 -12.34 -4.87
N VAL A 81 2.03 -11.25 -4.28
CA VAL A 81 0.60 -11.00 -4.13
C VAL A 81 0.21 -9.69 -4.79
N ASP A 82 -1.04 -9.59 -5.16
CA ASP A 82 -1.69 -8.40 -5.69
C ASP A 82 -2.68 -7.86 -4.65
N LYS A 83 -2.25 -6.84 -3.87
CA LYS A 83 -2.97 -6.28 -2.74
C LYS A 83 -4.09 -5.33 -3.18
N ASP A 84 -5.29 -5.45 -2.61
CA ASP A 84 -6.37 -4.48 -2.86
C ASP A 84 -6.22 -3.20 -2.02
N SER A 85 -6.97 -2.18 -2.42
CA SER A 85 -7.05 -0.89 -1.73
C SER A 85 -7.79 -0.99 -0.39
N GLY A 86 -7.33 -0.22 0.57
CA GLY A 86 -7.91 -0.16 1.92
C GLY A 86 -7.28 -1.13 2.91
N VAL A 87 -6.41 -2.02 2.47
CA VAL A 87 -5.73 -3.05 3.26
C VAL A 87 -4.30 -2.60 3.60
N ASN A 88 -3.90 -2.75 4.85
CA ASN A 88 -2.52 -2.49 5.27
C ASN A 88 -1.60 -3.62 4.80
N SER A 89 -0.39 -3.28 4.40
CA SER A 89 0.62 -4.26 3.97
C SER A 89 1.01 -5.23 5.10
N GLU A 90 1.05 -4.72 6.31
CA GLU A 90 1.34 -5.49 7.53
C GLU A 90 0.24 -6.52 7.82
N ALA A 91 -1.03 -6.19 7.54
CA ALA A 91 -2.14 -7.14 7.69
C ALA A 91 -2.09 -8.28 6.66
N VAL A 92 -1.64 -7.97 5.42
CA VAL A 92 -1.37 -9.01 4.41
C VAL A 92 -0.25 -9.93 4.90
N PHE A 93 0.85 -9.36 5.37
CA PHE A 93 1.97 -10.11 5.92
C PHE A 93 1.53 -11.02 7.08
N ALA A 94 0.80 -10.49 8.05
CA ALA A 94 0.32 -11.27 9.19
C ALA A 94 -0.57 -12.46 8.77
N ALA A 95 -1.42 -12.27 7.74
CA ALA A 95 -2.23 -13.36 7.20
C ALA A 95 -1.38 -14.44 6.51
N LEU A 96 -0.37 -14.04 5.75
CA LEU A 96 0.55 -14.96 5.06
C LEU A 96 1.44 -15.72 6.06
N ALA A 97 1.98 -15.04 7.08
CA ALA A 97 2.83 -15.64 8.12
C ALA A 97 2.09 -16.68 8.96
N ARG A 98 0.76 -16.58 9.10
CA ARG A 98 -0.06 -17.62 9.73
C ARG A 98 -0.24 -18.85 8.85
N ALA A 99 -0.23 -18.68 7.53
CA ALA A 99 -0.38 -19.80 6.59
C ALA A 99 0.93 -20.56 6.36
N GLY A 100 2.08 -19.98 6.71
CA GLY A 100 3.38 -20.61 6.56
C GLY A 100 4.52 -19.62 6.73
N GLU A 101 5.75 -20.10 6.55
CA GLU A 101 6.94 -19.26 6.67
C GLU A 101 6.92 -18.11 5.66
N CYS A 102 7.04 -16.89 6.15
CA CYS A 102 6.92 -15.67 5.35
C CYS A 102 7.73 -14.54 6.00
N TYR A 103 8.44 -13.76 5.16
CA TYR A 103 9.28 -12.64 5.58
C TYR A 103 8.90 -11.36 4.82
N PHE A 104 8.83 -10.24 5.55
CA PHE A 104 8.37 -8.95 5.05
C PHE A 104 9.50 -8.20 4.35
N ILE A 105 9.33 -7.87 3.07
CA ILE A 105 10.37 -7.21 2.25
C ILE A 105 10.11 -5.71 2.07
N HIS A 106 8.89 -5.36 1.65
CA HIS A 106 8.51 -3.97 1.38
C HIS A 106 7.02 -3.74 1.60
N ARG A 107 6.62 -2.49 1.55
CA ARG A 107 5.23 -2.11 1.76
C ARG A 107 4.67 -1.23 0.65
N LEU A 108 3.36 -1.27 0.51
CA LEU A 108 2.54 -0.28 -0.19
C LEU A 108 1.72 0.52 0.83
N ASP A 109 1.34 1.73 0.44
CA ASP A 109 0.37 2.49 1.22
C ASP A 109 -0.96 1.73 1.31
N ARG A 110 -1.73 1.94 2.36
CA ARG A 110 -3.01 1.25 2.59
C ARG A 110 -3.93 1.29 1.38
N ASN A 111 -4.05 2.45 0.73
CA ASN A 111 -4.95 2.63 -0.41
C ASN A 111 -4.29 2.39 -1.78
N THR A 112 -2.97 2.13 -1.84
CA THR A 112 -2.29 1.71 -3.06
C THR A 112 -2.62 0.25 -3.33
N LYS A 113 -3.10 -0.04 -4.53
CA LYS A 113 -3.28 -1.41 -5.03
C LYS A 113 -1.99 -1.95 -5.63
N GLY A 114 -1.92 -3.26 -5.85
CA GLY A 114 -0.90 -3.85 -6.69
C GLY A 114 0.11 -4.74 -5.99
N LEU A 115 1.19 -4.99 -6.68
CA LEU A 115 2.13 -6.08 -6.41
C LEU A 115 2.98 -5.84 -5.16
N MET A 116 3.08 -6.89 -4.36
CA MET A 116 4.02 -7.02 -3.25
C MET A 116 4.71 -8.38 -3.33
N ILE A 117 6.00 -8.42 -2.97
CA ILE A 117 6.78 -9.66 -2.85
C ILE A 117 7.17 -9.92 -1.38
N PHE A 118 7.10 -11.16 -1.00
CA PHE A 118 7.52 -11.70 0.30
C PHE A 118 8.53 -12.81 0.07
N ALA A 119 9.43 -13.03 1.02
CA ALA A 119 10.31 -14.19 1.00
C ALA A 119 9.70 -15.35 1.79
N ARG A 120 10.03 -16.58 1.40
CA ARG A 120 9.60 -17.82 2.05
C ARG A 120 10.71 -18.43 2.92
N THR A 121 11.93 -17.90 2.85
CA THR A 121 13.07 -18.32 3.67
C THR A 121 13.88 -17.11 4.13
N ALA A 122 14.57 -17.23 5.27
CA ALA A 122 15.45 -16.19 5.78
C ALA A 122 16.61 -15.84 4.82
N GLN A 123 17.09 -16.82 4.03
CA GLN A 123 18.13 -16.55 3.03
C GLN A 123 17.58 -15.72 1.85
N THR A 124 16.38 -16.04 1.40
CA THR A 124 15.68 -15.26 0.35
C THR A 124 15.37 -13.84 0.83
N GLU A 125 14.97 -13.67 2.10
CA GLU A 125 14.78 -12.34 2.69
C GLU A 125 16.02 -11.47 2.55
N LYS A 126 17.20 -11.98 2.99
CA LYS A 126 18.47 -11.27 2.88
C LYS A 126 18.78 -10.85 1.44
N ASN A 127 18.60 -11.75 0.48
CA ASN A 127 18.87 -11.50 -0.92
C ASN A 127 17.91 -10.44 -1.51
N LEU A 128 16.62 -10.53 -1.20
CA LEU A 128 15.62 -9.55 -1.65
C LEU A 128 15.86 -8.18 -1.01
N LEU A 129 16.11 -8.11 0.29
CA LEU A 129 16.41 -6.84 0.96
C LEU A 129 17.67 -6.17 0.38
N ALA A 130 18.71 -6.95 0.03
CA ALA A 130 19.88 -6.45 -0.68
C ALA A 130 19.51 -5.91 -2.07
N ALA A 131 18.72 -6.64 -2.85
CA ALA A 131 18.25 -6.21 -4.17
C ALA A 131 17.43 -4.90 -4.10
N PHE A 132 16.56 -4.74 -3.10
CA PHE A 132 15.82 -3.50 -2.86
C PHE A 132 16.76 -2.34 -2.50
N LYS A 133 17.74 -2.57 -1.61
CA LYS A 133 18.74 -1.56 -1.19
C LYS A 133 19.60 -1.12 -2.35
N GLU A 134 20.01 -2.03 -3.20
CA GLU A 134 20.87 -1.81 -4.38
C GLU A 134 20.10 -1.37 -5.62
N ARG A 135 18.78 -1.15 -5.49
CA ARG A 135 17.90 -0.71 -6.60
C ARG A 135 17.86 -1.69 -7.78
N ARG A 136 18.06 -2.97 -7.53
CA ARG A 136 17.94 -4.06 -8.50
C ARG A 136 16.50 -4.61 -8.61
N VAL A 137 15.53 -3.83 -8.11
CA VAL A 137 14.09 -4.12 -8.19
C VAL A 137 13.42 -3.03 -9.00
N GLU A 138 12.89 -3.37 -10.14
CA GLU A 138 12.08 -2.47 -10.96
C GLU A 138 10.64 -2.46 -10.42
N LYS A 139 10.13 -1.27 -10.15
CA LYS A 139 8.76 -1.03 -9.70
C LYS A 139 8.15 0.03 -10.58
N ARG A 140 7.19 -0.36 -11.42
CA ARG A 140 6.39 0.59 -12.19
C ARG A 140 4.99 0.68 -11.61
N TYR A 141 4.52 1.89 -11.48
CA TYR A 141 3.19 2.21 -11.01
C TYR A 141 2.39 2.85 -12.12
N HIS A 142 1.08 2.58 -12.13
CA HIS A 142 0.14 3.38 -12.89
C HIS A 142 -0.58 4.33 -11.94
N ALA A 143 -0.68 5.60 -12.32
CA ALA A 143 -1.37 6.65 -11.57
C ALA A 143 -2.33 7.39 -12.49
N LEU A 144 -3.60 7.46 -12.12
CA LEU A 144 -4.54 8.38 -12.74
C LEU A 144 -4.48 9.70 -11.98
N CYS A 145 -4.15 10.79 -12.66
CA CYS A 145 -3.91 12.11 -12.08
C CYS A 145 -4.87 13.15 -12.64
N PHE A 146 -5.18 14.18 -11.87
CA PHE A 146 -5.87 15.36 -12.38
C PHE A 146 -4.89 16.27 -13.15
N GLY A 147 -5.36 16.84 -14.24
CA GLY A 147 -4.61 17.78 -15.07
C GLY A 147 -3.70 17.10 -16.09
N LYS A 148 -2.95 17.94 -16.82
CA LYS A 148 -1.96 17.50 -17.81
C LYS A 148 -0.56 17.66 -17.24
N PHE A 149 0.28 16.68 -17.45
CA PHE A 149 1.69 16.75 -17.06
C PHE A 149 2.42 17.80 -17.92
N PRO A 150 3.42 18.53 -17.35
CA PRO A 150 4.16 19.57 -18.08
C PRO A 150 4.90 19.04 -19.33
N LYS A 151 5.34 17.80 -19.28
CA LYS A 151 6.03 17.10 -20.38
C LYS A 151 5.42 15.72 -20.57
N LYS A 152 5.67 15.11 -21.74
CA LYS A 152 5.27 13.72 -22.00
C LYS A 152 5.99 12.72 -21.10
N ALA A 153 7.25 12.98 -20.77
CA ALA A 153 8.07 12.22 -19.82
C ALA A 153 9.07 13.15 -19.14
N ASP A 154 9.37 12.89 -17.87
CA ASP A 154 10.40 13.62 -17.12
C ASP A 154 10.92 12.80 -15.93
N VAL A 155 12.13 13.16 -15.47
CA VAL A 155 12.75 12.63 -14.25
C VAL A 155 12.76 13.72 -13.20
N LEU A 156 11.84 13.64 -12.27
CA LEU A 156 11.67 14.62 -11.21
C LEU A 156 12.66 14.35 -10.07
N THR A 157 13.37 15.39 -9.65
CA THR A 157 14.23 15.36 -8.46
C THR A 157 13.74 16.43 -7.48
N ALA A 158 13.54 16.03 -6.22
CA ALA A 158 13.12 16.93 -5.15
C ALA A 158 13.58 16.39 -3.79
N TYR A 159 13.21 17.08 -2.71
CA TYR A 159 13.55 16.71 -1.33
C TYR A 159 12.27 16.49 -0.53
N LEU A 160 12.20 15.34 0.16
CA LEU A 160 11.05 14.91 0.93
C LEU A 160 11.37 14.97 2.42
N LYS A 161 10.55 15.68 3.18
CA LYS A 161 10.62 15.74 4.64
C LYS A 161 9.34 15.19 5.27
N LYS A 162 9.49 14.28 6.24
CA LYS A 162 8.35 13.76 7.02
C LYS A 162 7.85 14.81 8.02
N ASP A 163 6.54 15.01 8.05
CA ASP A 163 5.83 15.74 9.10
C ASP A 163 5.11 14.70 9.96
N ALA A 164 5.76 14.29 11.06
CA ALA A 164 5.26 13.21 11.91
C ALA A 164 3.94 13.60 12.61
N THR A 165 3.75 14.89 12.92
CA THR A 165 2.55 15.38 13.63
C THR A 165 1.29 15.29 12.78
N ARG A 166 1.45 15.48 11.46
CA ARG A 166 0.34 15.44 10.48
C ARG A 166 0.25 14.13 9.71
N ALA A 167 1.16 13.19 9.97
CA ALA A 167 1.31 11.95 9.18
C ALA A 167 1.36 12.21 7.66
N LEU A 168 2.04 13.30 7.25
CA LEU A 168 2.22 13.75 5.89
C LEU A 168 3.71 13.81 5.53
N VAL A 169 4.00 13.99 4.25
CA VAL A 169 5.31 14.41 3.79
C VAL A 169 5.19 15.72 3.02
N ARG A 170 6.23 16.53 3.07
CA ARG A 170 6.35 17.78 2.30
C ARG A 170 7.44 17.64 1.29
N ILE A 171 7.21 18.18 0.10
CA ILE A 171 8.19 18.22 -1.00
C ILE A 171 8.73 19.64 -1.13
N SER A 172 10.03 19.74 -1.43
CA SER A 172 10.74 20.99 -1.70
C SER A 172 11.71 20.77 -2.87
N ASP A 173 11.83 21.75 -3.76
CA ASP A 173 12.79 21.73 -4.87
C ASP A 173 14.22 21.96 -4.38
N GLN A 174 14.40 22.55 -3.19
CA GLN A 174 15.67 22.79 -2.57
C GLN A 174 15.91 21.89 -1.35
N PRO A 175 17.17 21.50 -1.10
CA PRO A 175 17.52 20.72 0.09
C PRO A 175 17.19 21.49 1.37
N THR A 176 16.51 20.84 2.30
CA THR A 176 16.20 21.40 3.63
C THR A 176 16.67 20.44 4.72
N LYS A 177 16.97 20.98 5.92
CA LYS A 177 17.46 20.17 7.04
C LYS A 177 16.48 19.00 7.36
N GLY A 178 16.99 17.79 7.30
CA GLY A 178 16.23 16.56 7.56
C GLY A 178 15.33 16.10 6.41
N ALA A 179 15.45 16.68 5.21
CA ALA A 179 14.83 16.18 4.01
C ALA A 179 15.74 15.19 3.28
N GLU A 180 15.14 14.18 2.66
CA GLU A 180 15.82 13.18 1.87
C GLU A 180 15.58 13.42 0.38
N LYS A 181 16.65 13.31 -0.44
CA LYS A 181 16.52 13.38 -1.90
C LYS A 181 15.65 12.26 -2.42
N ILE A 182 14.69 12.60 -3.26
CA ILE A 182 13.80 11.67 -3.97
C ILE A 182 13.92 11.83 -5.48
N VAL A 183 13.79 10.73 -6.21
CA VAL A 183 13.78 10.69 -7.67
C VAL A 183 12.58 9.85 -8.13
N THR A 184 11.72 10.47 -8.93
CA THR A 184 10.50 9.87 -9.50
C THR A 184 10.48 10.16 -10.99
N GLU A 185 10.43 9.14 -11.82
CA GLU A 185 10.28 9.28 -13.26
C GLU A 185 8.83 9.03 -13.65
N TYR A 186 8.33 9.77 -14.62
CA TYR A 186 7.02 9.52 -15.20
C TYR A 186 7.05 9.57 -16.72
N THR A 187 6.11 8.81 -17.30
CA THR A 187 5.75 8.90 -18.72
C THR A 187 4.22 8.95 -18.82
N THR A 188 3.68 9.94 -19.51
CA THR A 188 2.24 10.02 -19.77
C THR A 188 1.84 8.95 -20.78
N VAL A 189 0.87 8.12 -20.39
CA VAL A 189 0.33 7.04 -21.22
C VAL A 189 -0.84 7.55 -22.05
N GLU A 190 -1.79 8.24 -21.40
CA GLU A 190 -3.03 8.70 -22.03
C GLU A 190 -3.58 9.95 -21.33
N ASN A 191 -4.08 10.89 -22.13
CA ASN A 191 -4.83 12.05 -21.64
C ASN A 191 -6.31 11.86 -21.99
N PHE A 192 -7.19 11.99 -20.98
CA PHE A 192 -8.62 11.82 -21.15
C PHE A 192 -9.34 13.17 -21.24
N ASP A 193 -10.45 13.20 -21.97
CA ASP A 193 -11.26 14.42 -22.17
C ASP A 193 -11.89 14.96 -20.88
N ASN A 194 -12.01 14.11 -19.86
CA ASN A 194 -12.50 14.50 -18.53
C ASN A 194 -11.47 15.25 -17.67
N GLY A 195 -10.33 15.63 -18.24
CA GLY A 195 -9.26 16.38 -17.56
C GLY A 195 -8.38 15.54 -16.66
N THR A 196 -8.38 14.22 -16.83
CA THR A 196 -7.44 13.31 -16.16
C THR A 196 -6.36 12.79 -17.10
N THR A 197 -5.23 12.35 -16.56
CA THR A 197 -4.11 11.75 -17.29
C THR A 197 -3.67 10.47 -16.62
N LEU A 198 -3.56 9.39 -17.38
CA LEU A 198 -2.91 8.16 -16.94
C LEU A 198 -1.40 8.29 -17.16
N ALA A 199 -0.62 8.10 -16.11
CA ALA A 199 0.84 8.10 -16.18
C ALA A 199 1.42 6.78 -15.65
N GLU A 200 2.47 6.29 -16.28
CA GLU A 200 3.37 5.26 -15.76
C GLU A 200 4.46 5.96 -14.95
N ILE A 201 4.74 5.46 -13.75
CA ILE A 201 5.67 6.05 -12.80
C ILE A 201 6.74 5.01 -12.45
N THR A 202 8.03 5.36 -12.62
CA THR A 202 9.16 4.57 -12.16
C THR A 202 9.76 5.19 -10.90
N LEU A 203 9.90 4.38 -9.84
CA LEU A 203 10.51 4.80 -8.58
C LEU A 203 12.00 4.46 -8.54
N HIS A 204 12.86 5.49 -8.60
CA HIS A 204 14.30 5.35 -8.35
C HIS A 204 14.62 5.41 -6.84
N THR A 205 13.76 6.01 -6.04
CA THR A 205 13.78 6.00 -4.57
C THR A 205 12.42 5.56 -4.05
N GLY A 206 12.35 4.98 -2.83
CA GLY A 206 11.09 4.43 -2.28
C GLY A 206 10.79 5.01 -0.89
N LYS A 207 10.35 6.28 -0.81
CA LYS A 207 9.99 6.93 0.45
C LYS A 207 8.47 6.92 0.67
N THR A 208 8.06 7.01 1.93
CA THR A 208 6.63 7.07 2.32
C THR A 208 5.90 8.15 1.52
N HIS A 209 4.78 7.78 0.90
CA HIS A 209 3.92 8.65 0.08
C HIS A 209 4.65 9.37 -1.09
N GLN A 210 5.83 8.91 -1.51
CA GLN A 210 6.67 9.64 -2.48
C GLN A 210 5.92 9.99 -3.75
N ILE A 211 5.35 9.03 -4.48
CA ILE A 211 4.62 9.27 -5.74
C ILE A 211 3.51 10.30 -5.50
N ARG A 212 2.71 10.09 -4.47
CA ARG A 212 1.53 10.89 -4.14
C ARG A 212 1.86 12.36 -3.91
N ALA A 213 2.85 12.61 -3.04
CA ALA A 213 3.29 13.96 -2.71
C ALA A 213 4.05 14.63 -3.86
N HIS A 214 4.88 13.87 -4.60
CA HIS A 214 5.67 14.42 -5.69
C HIS A 214 4.81 14.82 -6.88
N LEU A 215 3.84 13.99 -7.28
CA LEU A 215 2.91 14.32 -8.35
C LEU A 215 1.99 15.50 -7.96
N ALA A 216 1.55 15.57 -6.72
CA ALA A 216 0.80 16.74 -6.22
C ALA A 216 1.64 18.01 -6.24
N HIS A 217 2.94 17.93 -5.91
CA HIS A 217 3.87 19.06 -5.93
C HIS A 217 4.02 19.68 -7.33
N ILE A 218 4.03 18.87 -8.38
CA ILE A 218 4.07 19.35 -9.78
C ILE A 218 2.70 19.72 -10.35
N GLY A 219 1.65 19.79 -9.53
CA GLY A 219 0.30 20.18 -9.95
C GLY A 219 -0.52 19.07 -10.62
N CYS A 220 -0.06 17.82 -10.57
CA CYS A 220 -0.75 16.65 -11.13
C CYS A 220 -1.14 15.64 -10.03
N PRO A 221 -2.01 16.02 -9.05
CA PRO A 221 -2.32 15.14 -7.93
C PRO A 221 -3.10 13.91 -8.38
N ILE A 222 -2.88 12.80 -7.67
CA ILE A 222 -3.55 11.53 -7.96
C ILE A 222 -5.04 11.64 -7.63
N VAL A 223 -5.89 11.17 -8.55
CA VAL A 223 -7.33 11.07 -8.38
C VAL A 223 -7.66 10.17 -7.17
N GLY A 224 -8.55 10.64 -6.30
CA GLY A 224 -8.96 9.91 -5.09
C GLY A 224 -7.96 9.98 -3.93
N ASP A 225 -6.86 10.72 -4.06
CA ASP A 225 -5.94 10.94 -2.94
C ASP A 225 -6.50 12.01 -1.99
N MET A 226 -6.96 11.57 -0.80
CA MET A 226 -7.56 12.46 0.21
C MET A 226 -6.52 13.24 1.03
N LYS A 227 -5.21 12.96 0.88
CA LYS A 227 -4.14 13.64 1.62
C LYS A 227 -3.42 14.71 0.80
N TYR A 228 -3.12 14.41 -0.46
CA TYR A 228 -2.33 15.24 -1.37
C TYR A 228 -3.12 15.67 -2.60
N GLY A 229 -4.32 15.12 -2.78
CA GLY A 229 -5.18 15.37 -3.93
C GLY A 229 -6.06 16.60 -3.80
N ASP A 230 -6.83 16.86 -4.86
CA ASP A 230 -7.87 17.88 -4.91
C ASP A 230 -9.19 17.29 -4.41
N ASN A 231 -9.56 17.61 -3.18
CA ASN A 231 -10.74 17.04 -2.53
C ASN A 231 -12.06 17.50 -3.18
N ALA A 232 -12.10 18.68 -3.80
CA ALA A 232 -13.29 19.16 -4.52
C ALA A 232 -13.51 18.33 -5.79
N LYS A 233 -12.44 18.11 -6.58
CA LYS A 233 -12.49 17.25 -7.76
C LYS A 233 -12.76 15.79 -7.36
N ASN A 234 -12.12 15.27 -6.32
CA ASN A 234 -12.38 13.92 -5.83
C ASN A 234 -13.85 13.69 -5.51
N LYS A 235 -14.52 14.69 -4.89
CA LYS A 235 -15.95 14.65 -4.61
C LYS A 235 -16.78 14.67 -5.89
N ALA A 236 -16.44 15.55 -6.85
CA ALA A 236 -17.13 15.65 -8.14
C ALA A 236 -17.04 14.35 -8.94
N PHE A 237 -15.90 13.65 -8.87
CA PHE A 237 -15.69 12.35 -9.51
C PHE A 237 -16.17 11.15 -8.66
N SER A 238 -16.75 11.40 -7.48
CA SER A 238 -17.19 10.35 -6.55
C SER A 238 -16.09 9.34 -6.18
N VAL A 239 -14.82 9.78 -6.11
CA VAL A 239 -13.66 8.92 -5.83
C VAL A 239 -13.09 9.22 -4.45
N ALA A 240 -13.05 8.20 -3.58
CA ALA A 240 -12.58 8.30 -2.20
C ALA A 240 -11.28 7.52 -1.91
N ARG A 241 -10.72 6.86 -2.92
CA ARG A 241 -9.47 6.09 -2.80
C ARG A 241 -8.58 6.37 -3.99
N GLN A 242 -7.29 6.57 -3.72
CA GLN A 242 -6.30 6.91 -4.74
C GLN A 242 -6.26 5.89 -5.88
N CYS A 243 -6.32 6.38 -7.11
CA CYS A 243 -6.14 5.60 -8.33
C CYS A 243 -4.64 5.41 -8.60
N LEU A 244 -3.98 4.64 -7.73
CA LEU A 244 -2.55 4.31 -7.79
C LEU A 244 -2.37 2.80 -7.65
N VAL A 245 -1.65 2.22 -8.60
CA VAL A 245 -1.42 0.77 -8.68
C VAL A 245 0.06 0.49 -8.85
N ALA A 246 0.66 -0.34 -8.00
CA ALA A 246 1.96 -0.96 -8.22
C ALA A 246 1.79 -2.02 -9.32
N LYS A 247 1.93 -1.58 -10.58
CA LYS A 247 1.47 -2.31 -11.77
C LYS A 247 2.42 -3.40 -12.20
N ILE A 248 3.72 -3.12 -12.17
CA ILE A 248 4.75 -4.05 -12.61
C ILE A 248 5.81 -4.20 -11.53
N LEU A 249 6.23 -5.43 -11.31
CA LEU A 249 7.33 -5.80 -10.45
C LEU A 249 8.24 -6.78 -11.20
N SER A 250 9.53 -6.48 -11.27
CA SER A 250 10.58 -7.40 -11.69
C SER A 250 11.81 -7.21 -10.82
N ILE A 251 12.62 -8.25 -10.69
CA ILE A 251 13.81 -8.23 -9.83
C ILE A 251 15.01 -8.76 -10.59
N ASN A 252 16.18 -8.23 -10.26
CA ASN A 252 17.46 -8.72 -10.75
C ASN A 252 18.29 -9.16 -9.54
N VAL A 253 18.46 -10.45 -9.38
CA VAL A 253 19.13 -11.11 -8.24
C VAL A 253 20.11 -12.15 -8.73
N GLU A 254 21.09 -12.48 -7.91
CA GLU A 254 22.14 -13.44 -8.25
C GLU A 254 21.96 -14.76 -7.50
N GLY A 255 22.76 -15.76 -7.86
CA GLY A 255 22.80 -17.06 -7.22
C GLY A 255 21.54 -17.89 -7.45
N LYS A 256 21.07 -18.57 -6.39
CA LYS A 256 19.92 -19.48 -6.46
C LYS A 256 18.62 -18.82 -6.90
N LEU A 257 18.50 -17.50 -6.76
CA LEU A 257 17.30 -16.74 -7.14
C LEU A 257 17.36 -16.18 -8.57
N ALA A 258 18.45 -16.39 -9.33
CA ALA A 258 18.63 -15.82 -10.68
C ALA A 258 17.52 -16.21 -11.66
N TYR A 259 16.83 -17.31 -11.46
CA TYR A 259 15.66 -17.73 -12.24
C TYR A 259 14.48 -16.76 -12.17
N LEU A 260 14.47 -15.84 -11.18
CA LEU A 260 13.46 -14.79 -11.06
C LEU A 260 13.71 -13.59 -11.97
N ASN A 261 14.92 -13.45 -12.55
CA ASN A 261 15.31 -12.30 -13.36
C ASN A 261 14.50 -12.21 -14.67
N GLU A 262 14.03 -13.33 -15.18
CA GLU A 262 13.20 -13.40 -16.39
C GLU A 262 11.71 -13.17 -16.08
N LYS A 263 11.33 -13.11 -14.79
CA LYS A 263 9.95 -12.95 -14.36
C LYS A 263 9.57 -11.47 -14.26
N LYS A 264 8.45 -11.16 -14.89
CA LYS A 264 7.80 -9.87 -14.80
C LYS A 264 6.35 -10.09 -14.35
N TRP A 265 6.05 -9.74 -13.13
CA TRP A 265 4.69 -9.83 -12.61
C TRP A 265 3.92 -8.57 -12.94
N VAL A 266 2.64 -8.74 -13.28
CA VAL A 266 1.73 -7.66 -13.65
C VAL A 266 0.49 -7.73 -12.78
N SER A 267 0.15 -6.60 -12.14
CA SER A 267 -1.07 -6.49 -11.34
C SER A 267 -2.32 -6.60 -12.23
N ARG A 268 -3.35 -7.28 -11.72
CA ARG A 268 -4.69 -7.33 -12.33
C ARG A 268 -5.44 -6.00 -12.23
N PHE A 269 -5.04 -5.14 -11.30
CA PHE A 269 -5.69 -3.87 -11.08
C PHE A 269 -5.26 -2.82 -12.10
N GLU A 270 -6.18 -1.89 -12.38
CA GLU A 270 -5.93 -0.73 -13.23
C GLU A 270 -6.12 0.57 -12.42
N ALA A 271 -5.36 1.60 -12.80
CA ALA A 271 -5.49 2.94 -12.25
C ALA A 271 -6.56 3.71 -13.06
N VAL A 272 -7.82 3.35 -12.85
CA VAL A 272 -8.98 3.90 -13.56
C VAL A 272 -10.00 4.44 -12.57
N LEU A 273 -10.90 5.29 -13.06
CA LEU A 273 -12.07 5.70 -12.28
C LEU A 273 -12.90 4.46 -11.91
N PRO A 274 -13.45 4.40 -10.68
CA PRO A 274 -14.38 3.33 -10.34
C PRO A 274 -15.58 3.40 -11.29
N LYS A 275 -16.03 2.23 -11.76
CA LYS A 275 -17.31 2.13 -12.48
C LYS A 275 -18.41 2.54 -11.50
N ILE A 276 -19.20 3.52 -11.91
CA ILE A 276 -20.38 4.00 -11.19
C ILE A 276 -21.46 2.90 -11.21
#